data_3a90a48e5da06b268649facc4494b111
#
_entry.id   3a90a48e5da06b268649facc4494b111
#
_cell.length_a   1.000
_cell.length_b   1.000
_cell.length_c   1.000
_cell.angle_alpha   90.00
_cell.angle_beta   90.00
_cell.angle_gamma   90.00
#
_symmetry.space_group_name_H-M   'P 1'
#
loop_
_entity.id
_entity.type
_entity.pdbx_description
1 polymer ?
#
loop_
_entity_poly.entity_id
_entity_poly.type
_entity_poly.pdbx_seq_one_letter_code
_entity_poly.pdbx_strand_id
1 'polypeptide(L)'
;MTAARGKNNGIDNKRKILKSARKIFQKKGGQQTSLADIAKAAGISKGTLYYYYSTKAELIYDITHEHMNSMTESLLKVVENKADSMDAAKIIHLVYDTIIKAESRAKLHLYLVQEAIIGNDELQKRFQHAYTEWRQMIYTGLQSILKRRKDIDILSHVLLTSITGGMIQQLLGIEDLPLEEMSNWLINKR
;
A
#
# COMPACT_ATOMS: atom_id res chain seq x y z
N MET A 1 -32.46 -17.67 15.87
CA MET A 1 -32.29 -16.24 15.51
C MET A 1 -31.05 -15.54 16.16
N THR A 2 -30.09 -16.25 16.75
CA THR A 2 -28.96 -15.70 17.50
C THR A 2 -27.66 -15.55 16.68
N ALA A 3 -27.47 -16.27 15.59
CA ALA A 3 -26.21 -16.22 14.79
C ALA A 3 -26.04 -14.96 13.92
N ALA A 4 -27.12 -14.32 13.49
CA ALA A 4 -27.06 -13.11 12.65
C ALA A 4 -26.68 -11.84 13.43
N ARG A 5 -27.01 -11.78 14.72
CA ARG A 5 -26.67 -10.63 15.59
C ARG A 5 -25.18 -10.55 15.95
N GLY A 6 -24.50 -11.70 16.04
CA GLY A 6 -23.06 -11.75 16.35
C GLY A 6 -22.17 -11.28 15.19
N LYS A 7 -22.51 -11.62 13.93
CA LYS A 7 -21.76 -11.18 12.74
C LYS A 7 -21.89 -9.68 12.50
N ASN A 8 -23.05 -9.08 12.74
CA ASN A 8 -23.26 -7.64 12.57
C ASN A 8 -22.50 -6.81 13.61
N ASN A 9 -22.43 -7.27 14.87
CA ASN A 9 -21.63 -6.62 15.93
C ASN A 9 -20.13 -6.67 15.65
N GLY A 10 -19.64 -7.75 15.02
CA GLY A 10 -18.22 -7.90 14.67
C GLY A 10 -17.75 -6.89 13.61
N ILE A 11 -18.52 -6.76 12.53
CA ILE A 11 -18.25 -5.80 11.44
C ILE A 11 -18.35 -4.35 11.95
N ASP A 12 -19.32 -4.06 12.79
CA ASP A 12 -19.51 -2.73 13.37
C ASP A 12 -18.36 -2.33 14.29
N ASN A 13 -17.87 -3.25 15.13
CA ASN A 13 -16.72 -3.00 16.00
C ASN A 13 -15.42 -2.77 15.21
N LYS A 14 -15.12 -3.58 14.20
CA LYS A 14 -13.92 -3.37 13.33
C LYS A 14 -13.97 -2.00 12.67
N ARG A 15 -15.12 -1.61 12.14
CA ARG A 15 -15.33 -0.28 11.53
C ARG A 15 -15.17 0.87 12.53
N LYS A 16 -15.67 0.73 13.75
CA LYS A 16 -15.48 1.71 14.84
C LYS A 16 -14.01 1.87 15.21
N ILE A 17 -13.28 0.75 15.34
CA ILE A 17 -11.84 0.74 15.63
C ILE A 17 -11.09 1.52 14.56
N LEU A 18 -11.24 1.16 13.27
CA LEU A 18 -10.55 1.81 12.15
C LEU A 18 -10.87 3.31 12.06
N LYS A 19 -12.15 3.68 12.21
CA LYS A 19 -12.57 5.09 12.19
C LYS A 19 -11.96 5.90 13.34
N SER A 20 -11.92 5.34 14.54
CA SER A 20 -11.36 5.99 15.72
C SER A 20 -9.83 6.10 15.63
N ALA A 21 -9.17 5.04 15.18
CA ALA A 21 -7.73 5.03 14.97
C ALA A 21 -7.29 6.08 13.94
N ARG A 22 -7.96 6.18 12.79
CA ARG A 22 -7.68 7.22 11.79
C ARG A 22 -7.76 8.63 12.38
N LYS A 23 -8.82 8.92 13.15
CA LYS A 23 -8.98 10.23 13.79
C LYS A 23 -7.86 10.56 14.78
N ILE A 24 -7.43 9.58 15.58
CA ILE A 24 -6.36 9.78 16.56
C ILE A 24 -5.02 9.92 15.86
N PHE A 25 -4.72 9.09 14.85
CA PHE A 25 -3.48 9.16 14.09
C PHE A 25 -3.31 10.51 13.37
N GLN A 26 -4.40 11.07 12.84
CA GLN A 26 -4.39 12.41 12.25
C GLN A 26 -4.08 13.52 13.27
N LYS A 27 -4.51 13.34 14.55
CA LYS A 27 -4.31 14.36 15.58
C LYS A 27 -2.97 14.27 16.30
N LYS A 28 -2.50 13.06 16.61
CA LYS A 28 -1.34 12.80 17.48
C LYS A 28 -0.19 12.06 16.80
N GLY A 29 -0.39 11.60 15.57
CA GLY A 29 0.53 10.69 14.92
C GLY A 29 0.38 9.24 15.40
N GLY A 30 0.77 8.28 14.54
CA GLY A 30 0.66 6.85 14.86
C GLY A 30 1.58 6.42 16.01
N GLN A 31 2.78 7.00 16.12
CA GLN A 31 3.76 6.59 17.14
C GLN A 31 3.29 6.87 18.57
N GLN A 32 2.65 8.02 18.81
CA GLN A 32 2.20 8.45 20.12
C GLN A 32 0.85 7.87 20.56
N THR A 33 0.22 7.05 19.74
CA THR A 33 -1.10 6.47 20.00
C THR A 33 -0.96 5.02 20.45
N SER A 34 -1.57 4.65 21.58
CA SER A 34 -1.65 3.25 22.05
C SER A 34 -2.94 2.58 21.58
N LEU A 35 -2.96 1.23 21.57
CA LEU A 35 -4.20 0.46 21.33
C LEU A 35 -5.26 0.77 22.40
N ALA A 36 -4.85 1.07 23.64
CA ALA A 36 -5.75 1.45 24.72
C ALA A 36 -6.47 2.78 24.45
N ASP A 37 -5.78 3.78 23.88
CA ASP A 37 -6.39 5.06 23.50
C ASP A 37 -7.42 4.86 22.39
N ILE A 38 -7.13 3.96 21.46
CA ILE A 38 -8.05 3.62 20.36
C ILE A 38 -9.28 2.90 20.88
N ALA A 39 -9.12 1.93 21.80
CA ALA A 39 -10.26 1.24 22.43
C ALA A 39 -11.19 2.24 23.13
N LYS A 40 -10.62 3.14 23.93
CA LYS A 40 -11.35 4.22 24.61
C LYS A 40 -12.11 5.11 23.63
N ALA A 41 -11.47 5.53 22.55
CA ALA A 41 -12.07 6.39 21.53
C ALA A 41 -13.15 5.68 20.70
N ALA A 42 -13.02 4.37 20.50
CA ALA A 42 -14.00 3.54 19.80
C ALA A 42 -15.20 3.14 20.68
N GLY A 43 -15.13 3.42 22.00
CA GLY A 43 -16.17 3.03 22.97
C GLY A 43 -16.27 1.53 23.19
N ILE A 44 -15.14 0.81 23.11
CA ILE A 44 -15.06 -0.64 23.31
C ILE A 44 -14.08 -1.01 24.41
N SER A 45 -14.16 -2.22 24.93
CA SER A 45 -13.20 -2.72 25.92
C SER A 45 -11.83 -2.98 25.26
N LYS A 46 -10.73 -2.92 26.06
CA LYS A 46 -9.40 -3.33 25.60
C LYS A 46 -9.41 -4.76 25.06
N GLY A 47 -10.08 -5.70 25.77
CA GLY A 47 -10.19 -7.09 25.33
C GLY A 47 -10.87 -7.23 23.98
N THR A 48 -11.92 -6.44 23.72
CA THR A 48 -12.58 -6.40 22.41
C THR A 48 -11.61 -5.91 21.32
N LEU A 49 -10.82 -4.88 21.60
CA LEU A 49 -9.85 -4.39 20.62
C LEU A 49 -8.76 -5.43 20.34
N TYR A 50 -8.18 -6.05 21.39
CA TYR A 50 -7.15 -7.08 21.23
C TYR A 50 -7.64 -8.35 20.53
N TYR A 51 -8.93 -8.62 20.54
CA TYR A 51 -9.54 -9.68 19.73
C TYR A 51 -9.43 -9.39 18.23
N TYR A 52 -9.50 -8.12 17.80
CA TYR A 52 -9.37 -7.73 16.40
C TYR A 52 -7.93 -7.46 15.96
N TYR A 53 -7.11 -6.93 16.85
CA TYR A 53 -5.74 -6.50 16.55
C TYR A 53 -4.83 -6.83 17.74
N SER A 54 -3.97 -7.81 17.56
CA SER A 54 -2.99 -8.21 18.58
C SER A 54 -1.86 -7.20 18.70
N THR A 55 -1.55 -6.49 17.61
CA THR A 55 -0.52 -5.45 17.58
C THR A 55 -1.03 -4.15 16.98
N LYS A 56 -0.36 -3.05 17.31
CA LYS A 56 -0.61 -1.75 16.71
C LYS A 56 -0.25 -1.74 15.22
N ALA A 57 0.78 -2.48 14.81
CA ALA A 57 1.21 -2.60 13.43
C ALA A 57 0.12 -3.22 12.54
N GLU A 58 -0.57 -4.25 13.00
CA GLU A 58 -1.71 -4.83 12.29
C GLU A 58 -2.85 -3.83 12.06
N LEU A 59 -3.16 -3.03 13.08
CA LEU A 59 -4.18 -1.98 12.95
C LEU A 59 -3.75 -0.88 11.96
N ILE A 60 -2.49 -0.46 12.03
CA ILE A 60 -1.93 0.52 11.09
C ILE A 60 -1.95 -0.05 9.67
N TYR A 61 -1.60 -1.33 9.51
CA TYR A 61 -1.66 -2.00 8.21
C TYR A 61 -3.07 -1.94 7.61
N ASP A 62 -4.11 -2.33 8.36
CA ASP A 62 -5.49 -2.30 7.85
C ASP A 62 -5.93 -0.89 7.44
N ILE A 63 -5.53 0.14 8.21
CA ILE A 63 -5.84 1.54 7.88
C ILE A 63 -5.18 1.97 6.58
N THR A 64 -3.93 1.58 6.37
CA THR A 64 -3.13 2.00 5.22
C THR A 64 -3.41 1.17 3.99
N HIS A 65 -3.65 -0.11 4.15
CA HIS A 65 -3.95 -1.02 3.05
C HIS A 65 -5.20 -0.60 2.27
N GLU A 66 -6.29 -0.26 2.95
CA GLU A 66 -7.48 0.29 2.28
C GLU A 66 -7.17 1.56 1.47
N HIS A 67 -6.35 2.45 2.04
CA HIS A 67 -5.98 3.69 1.35
C HIS A 67 -5.05 3.42 0.17
N MET A 68 -4.07 2.55 0.35
CA MET A 68 -3.14 2.18 -0.72
C MET A 68 -3.83 1.45 -1.88
N ASN A 69 -4.73 0.53 -1.59
CA ASN A 69 -5.50 -0.15 -2.64
C ASN A 69 -6.35 0.84 -3.44
N SER A 70 -7.10 1.71 -2.77
CA SER A 70 -7.89 2.74 -3.46
C SER A 70 -7.03 3.66 -4.34
N MET A 71 -5.83 3.99 -3.91
CA MET A 71 -4.90 4.79 -4.72
C MET A 71 -4.32 4.01 -5.89
N THR A 72 -3.93 2.76 -5.68
CA THR A 72 -3.38 1.89 -6.72
C THR A 72 -4.42 1.63 -7.80
N GLU A 73 -5.68 1.36 -7.41
CA GLU A 73 -6.80 1.24 -8.36
C GLU A 73 -7.04 2.55 -9.14
N SER A 74 -6.96 3.69 -8.46
CA SER A 74 -7.10 5.00 -9.12
C SER A 74 -5.96 5.25 -10.10
N LEU A 75 -4.74 4.88 -9.75
CA LEU A 75 -3.58 5.00 -10.63
C LEU A 75 -3.70 4.07 -11.83
N LEU A 76 -4.15 2.82 -11.63
CA LEU A 76 -4.41 1.88 -12.72
C LEU A 76 -5.44 2.44 -13.73
N LYS A 77 -6.54 3.02 -13.24
CA LYS A 77 -7.52 3.70 -14.12
C LYS A 77 -6.89 4.85 -14.91
N VAL A 78 -6.00 5.63 -14.29
CA VAL A 78 -5.27 6.70 -15.01
C VAL A 78 -4.37 6.11 -16.09
N VAL A 79 -3.65 5.01 -15.80
CA VAL A 79 -2.81 4.30 -16.76
C VAL A 79 -3.64 3.79 -17.94
N GLU A 80 -4.73 3.10 -17.67
CA GLU A 80 -5.64 2.56 -18.68
C GLU A 80 -6.24 3.67 -19.57
N ASN A 81 -6.71 4.77 -18.96
CA ASN A 81 -7.27 5.90 -19.71
C ASN A 81 -6.24 6.63 -20.57
N LYS A 82 -4.96 6.60 -20.22
CA LYS A 82 -3.87 7.24 -20.97
C LYS A 82 -3.17 6.30 -21.96
N ALA A 83 -3.48 5.02 -21.94
CA ALA A 83 -2.79 3.98 -22.72
C ALA A 83 -2.73 4.27 -24.24
N ASP A 84 -3.77 4.87 -24.80
CA ASP A 84 -3.86 5.20 -26.22
C ASP A 84 -3.44 6.65 -26.56
N SER A 85 -3.24 7.51 -25.57
CA SER A 85 -3.00 8.96 -25.76
C SER A 85 -1.63 9.44 -25.27
N MET A 86 -0.90 8.65 -24.51
CA MET A 86 0.39 9.03 -23.92
C MET A 86 1.43 7.93 -24.19
N ASP A 87 2.68 8.36 -24.37
CA ASP A 87 3.81 7.44 -24.49
C ASP A 87 3.98 6.57 -23.25
N ALA A 88 4.26 5.28 -23.45
CA ALA A 88 4.35 4.30 -22.37
C ALA A 88 5.44 4.63 -21.33
N ALA A 89 6.59 5.18 -21.77
CA ALA A 89 7.65 5.59 -20.84
C ALA A 89 7.20 6.76 -19.95
N LYS A 90 6.44 7.71 -20.50
CA LYS A 90 5.86 8.81 -19.72
C LYS A 90 4.82 8.33 -18.71
N ILE A 91 4.04 7.29 -19.05
CA ILE A 91 3.11 6.68 -18.11
C ILE A 91 3.86 6.02 -16.96
N ILE A 92 4.93 5.25 -17.25
CA ILE A 92 5.76 4.62 -16.21
C ILE A 92 6.45 5.67 -15.34
N HIS A 93 6.97 6.74 -15.95
CA HIS A 93 7.55 7.85 -15.20
C HIS A 93 6.53 8.49 -14.23
N LEU A 94 5.29 8.72 -14.67
CA LEU A 94 4.21 9.21 -13.82
C LEU A 94 3.92 8.27 -12.63
N VAL A 95 3.95 6.96 -12.85
CA VAL A 95 3.78 5.95 -11.78
C VAL A 95 4.92 6.04 -10.77
N TYR A 96 6.17 6.08 -11.22
CA TYR A 96 7.34 6.25 -10.36
C TYR A 96 7.23 7.52 -9.52
N ASP A 97 7.00 8.65 -10.18
CA ASP A 97 6.91 9.96 -9.53
C ASP A 97 5.81 9.99 -8.45
N THR A 98 4.65 9.44 -8.77
CA THR A 98 3.51 9.40 -7.85
C THR A 98 3.78 8.54 -6.62
N ILE A 99 4.47 7.40 -6.76
CA ILE A 99 4.66 6.45 -5.68
C ILE A 99 5.92 6.77 -4.88
N ILE A 100 7.05 7.00 -5.55
CA ILE A 100 8.36 7.18 -4.90
C ILE A 100 8.40 8.48 -4.11
N LYS A 101 7.86 9.58 -4.65
CA LYS A 101 7.84 10.88 -3.97
C LYS A 101 6.82 11.02 -2.84
N ALA A 102 6.03 9.99 -2.59
CA ALA A 102 5.03 10.00 -1.52
C ALA A 102 5.63 9.68 -0.14
N GLU A 103 6.47 10.57 0.37
CA GLU A 103 7.31 10.39 1.55
C GLU A 103 6.57 9.80 2.78
N SER A 104 5.43 10.38 3.16
CA SER A 104 4.66 9.90 4.33
C SER A 104 4.19 8.45 4.17
N ARG A 105 3.83 8.05 2.94
CA ARG A 105 3.41 6.66 2.64
C ARG A 105 4.60 5.72 2.64
N ALA A 106 5.72 6.15 2.05
CA ALA A 106 6.95 5.38 2.03
C ALA A 106 7.47 5.11 3.44
N LYS A 107 7.50 6.13 4.33
CA LYS A 107 7.87 5.96 5.75
C LYS A 107 6.99 4.93 6.47
N LEU A 108 5.67 5.01 6.24
CA LEU A 108 4.73 4.10 6.86
C LEU A 108 4.86 2.67 6.30
N HIS A 109 5.05 2.53 5.00
CA HIS A 109 5.29 1.24 4.36
C HIS A 109 6.54 0.57 4.92
N LEU A 110 7.67 1.29 5.01
CA LEU A 110 8.92 0.76 5.57
C LEU A 110 8.77 0.37 7.04
N TYR A 111 8.09 1.18 7.85
CA TYR A 111 7.81 0.83 9.25
C TYR A 111 7.06 -0.51 9.35
N LEU A 112 6.00 -0.69 8.56
CA LEU A 112 5.20 -1.92 8.58
C LEU A 112 5.96 -3.13 8.01
N VAL A 113 6.77 -2.94 6.96
CA VAL A 113 7.64 -3.99 6.41
C VAL A 113 8.68 -4.43 7.44
N GLN A 114 9.29 -3.49 8.16
CA GLN A 114 10.22 -3.79 9.24
C GLN A 114 9.55 -4.63 10.34
N GLU A 115 8.37 -4.26 10.81
CA GLU A 115 7.60 -5.03 11.80
C GLU A 115 7.30 -6.45 11.30
N ALA A 116 6.93 -6.59 10.03
CA ALA A 116 6.68 -7.89 9.41
C ALA A 116 7.93 -8.79 9.35
N ILE A 117 9.10 -8.21 9.05
CA ILE A 117 10.37 -8.95 8.94
C ILE A 117 10.91 -9.35 10.31
N ILE A 118 10.75 -8.52 11.35
CA ILE A 118 11.34 -8.73 12.67
C ILE A 118 10.58 -9.77 13.52
N GLY A 119 9.36 -10.15 13.14
CA GLY A 119 8.67 -11.23 13.84
C GLY A 119 7.16 -11.08 14.00
N ASN A 120 6.51 -10.32 13.12
CA ASN A 120 5.05 -10.32 13.02
C ASN A 120 4.61 -11.19 11.84
N ASP A 121 4.48 -12.50 12.08
CA ASP A 121 4.14 -13.49 11.05
C ASP A 121 2.80 -13.19 10.35
N GLU A 122 1.82 -12.67 11.07
CA GLU A 122 0.52 -12.31 10.50
C GLU A 122 0.67 -11.14 9.52
N LEU A 123 1.42 -10.12 9.92
CA LEU A 123 1.70 -8.98 9.07
C LEU A 123 2.56 -9.37 7.85
N GLN A 124 3.50 -10.30 8.03
CA GLN A 124 4.31 -10.85 6.95
C GLN A 124 3.45 -11.54 5.89
N LYS A 125 2.50 -12.40 6.29
CA LYS A 125 1.56 -13.05 5.37
C LYS A 125 0.70 -12.04 4.61
N ARG A 126 0.24 -10.99 5.29
CA ARG A 126 -0.53 -9.91 4.66
C ARG A 126 0.30 -9.17 3.61
N PHE A 127 1.58 -8.90 3.88
CA PHE A 127 2.47 -8.29 2.90
C PHE A 127 2.76 -9.21 1.72
N GLN A 128 2.97 -10.51 1.92
CA GLN A 128 3.12 -11.49 0.83
C GLN A 128 1.93 -11.41 -0.13
N HIS A 129 0.72 -11.35 0.41
CA HIS A 129 -0.49 -11.20 -0.40
C HIS A 129 -0.54 -9.86 -1.11
N ALA A 130 -0.34 -8.75 -0.39
CA ALA A 130 -0.38 -7.40 -0.96
C ALA A 130 0.64 -7.19 -2.09
N TYR A 131 1.88 -7.69 -1.95
CA TYR A 131 2.88 -7.60 -3.00
C TYR A 131 2.50 -8.39 -4.25
N THR A 132 1.82 -9.54 -4.07
CA THR A 132 1.27 -10.32 -5.18
C THR A 132 0.18 -9.55 -5.90
N GLU A 133 -0.75 -8.93 -5.18
CA GLU A 133 -1.80 -8.10 -5.75
C GLU A 133 -1.25 -6.88 -6.48
N TRP A 134 -0.30 -6.16 -5.87
CA TRP A 134 0.33 -4.99 -6.50
C TRP A 134 1.07 -5.36 -7.78
N ARG A 135 1.82 -6.48 -7.79
CA ARG A 135 2.45 -6.97 -9.01
C ARG A 135 1.41 -7.27 -10.09
N GLN A 136 0.29 -7.89 -9.73
CA GLN A 136 -0.78 -8.17 -10.69
C GLN A 136 -1.42 -6.90 -11.26
N MET A 137 -1.59 -5.86 -10.44
CA MET A 137 -2.07 -4.55 -10.92
C MET A 137 -1.06 -3.90 -11.89
N ILE A 138 0.24 -3.96 -11.57
CA ILE A 138 1.31 -3.49 -12.48
C ILE A 138 1.27 -4.27 -13.79
N TYR A 139 1.15 -5.59 -13.75
CA TYR A 139 1.04 -6.45 -14.92
C TYR A 139 -0.15 -6.03 -15.81
N THR A 140 -1.31 -5.83 -15.22
CA THR A 140 -2.51 -5.37 -15.94
C THR A 140 -2.31 -4.00 -16.58
N GLY A 141 -1.74 -3.04 -15.84
CA GLY A 141 -1.41 -1.72 -16.39
C GLY A 141 -0.41 -1.80 -17.54
N LEU A 142 0.63 -2.63 -17.42
CA LEU A 142 1.59 -2.85 -18.50
C LEU A 142 0.96 -3.49 -19.74
N GLN A 143 0.06 -4.44 -19.58
CA GLN A 143 -0.68 -5.02 -20.69
C GLN A 143 -1.49 -3.99 -21.48
N SER A 144 -2.07 -3.01 -20.79
CA SER A 144 -2.86 -1.95 -21.45
C SER A 144 -2.00 -1.01 -22.29
N ILE A 145 -0.77 -0.68 -21.84
CA ILE A 145 0.13 0.25 -22.54
C ILE A 145 1.12 -0.43 -23.49
N LEU A 146 1.40 -1.73 -23.32
CA LEU A 146 2.42 -2.49 -24.08
C LEU A 146 1.81 -3.71 -24.80
N LYS A 147 0.74 -3.51 -25.54
CA LYS A 147 -0.14 -4.53 -26.14
C LYS A 147 0.58 -5.67 -26.90
N ARG A 148 1.81 -5.46 -27.39
CA ARG A 148 2.57 -6.43 -28.22
C ARG A 148 3.81 -6.98 -27.53
N ARG A 149 4.09 -6.59 -26.30
CA ARG A 149 5.31 -6.97 -25.58
C ARG A 149 5.12 -8.32 -24.88
N LYS A 150 6.15 -9.20 -24.96
CA LYS A 150 6.07 -10.56 -24.43
C LYS A 150 6.63 -10.73 -23.01
N ASP A 151 7.50 -9.81 -22.57
CA ASP A 151 8.21 -9.85 -21.29
C ASP A 151 7.50 -9.06 -20.18
N ILE A 152 6.18 -8.84 -20.30
CA ILE A 152 5.38 -8.05 -19.34
C ILE A 152 5.45 -8.63 -17.93
N ASP A 153 5.50 -9.95 -17.79
CA ASP A 153 5.58 -10.58 -16.47
C ASP A 153 6.89 -10.19 -15.76
N ILE A 154 8.05 -10.36 -16.43
CA ILE A 154 9.35 -9.95 -15.88
C ILE A 154 9.37 -8.45 -15.62
N LEU A 155 8.83 -7.65 -16.54
CA LEU A 155 8.77 -6.20 -16.39
C LEU A 155 7.94 -5.77 -15.18
N SER A 156 6.86 -6.50 -14.86
CA SER A 156 6.06 -6.25 -13.65
C SER A 156 6.85 -6.48 -12.36
N HIS A 157 7.70 -7.50 -12.32
CA HIS A 157 8.62 -7.73 -11.21
C HIS A 157 9.67 -6.63 -11.10
N VAL A 158 10.30 -6.25 -12.22
CA VAL A 158 11.31 -5.18 -12.25
C VAL A 158 10.72 -3.86 -11.76
N LEU A 159 9.53 -3.49 -12.23
CA LEU A 159 8.86 -2.26 -11.80
C LEU A 159 8.53 -2.27 -10.31
N LEU A 160 7.93 -3.34 -9.78
CA LEU A 160 7.62 -3.42 -8.37
C LEU A 160 8.89 -3.32 -7.50
N THR A 161 9.95 -4.03 -7.88
CA THR A 161 11.23 -4.01 -7.16
C THR A 161 11.88 -2.64 -7.22
N SER A 162 11.91 -1.99 -8.39
CA SER A 162 12.50 -0.66 -8.55
C SER A 162 11.70 0.43 -7.82
N ILE A 163 10.38 0.35 -7.79
CA ILE A 163 9.53 1.25 -6.98
C ILE A 163 9.89 1.10 -5.49
N THR A 164 9.96 -0.13 -4.99
CA THR A 164 10.28 -0.38 -3.58
C THR A 164 11.69 0.11 -3.23
N GLY A 165 12.67 -0.18 -4.07
CA GLY A 165 14.04 0.31 -3.90
C GLY A 165 14.15 1.83 -4.01
N GLY A 166 13.43 2.43 -4.96
CA GLY A 166 13.37 3.88 -5.14
C GLY A 166 12.78 4.61 -3.95
N MET A 167 11.72 4.07 -3.33
CA MET A 167 11.16 4.61 -2.08
C MET A 167 12.20 4.66 -0.95
N ILE A 168 13.00 3.60 -0.79
CA ILE A 168 14.06 3.54 0.23
C ILE A 168 15.12 4.60 -0.06
N GLN A 169 15.60 4.69 -1.29
CA GLN A 169 16.62 5.66 -1.70
C GLN A 169 16.15 7.10 -1.50
N GLN A 170 14.91 7.41 -1.90
CA GLN A 170 14.30 8.72 -1.68
C GLN A 170 14.25 9.09 -0.18
N LEU A 171 13.88 8.15 0.69
CA LEU A 171 13.84 8.39 2.13
C LEU A 171 15.21 8.55 2.77
N LEU A 172 16.27 8.01 2.15
CA LEU A 172 17.66 8.21 2.55
C LEU A 172 18.24 9.53 2.03
N GLY A 173 17.46 10.34 1.31
CA GLY A 173 17.90 11.62 0.77
C GLY A 173 18.69 11.51 -0.53
N ILE A 174 18.59 10.39 -1.24
CA ILE A 174 19.14 10.25 -2.60
C ILE A 174 18.11 10.88 -3.56
N GLU A 175 18.36 12.16 -3.89
CA GLU A 175 17.36 13.00 -4.59
C GLU A 175 17.37 12.79 -6.11
N ASP A 176 18.50 12.40 -6.70
CA ASP A 176 18.70 12.34 -8.15
C ASP A 176 18.49 10.93 -8.72
N LEU A 177 17.34 10.32 -8.40
CA LEU A 177 16.96 9.08 -9.07
C LEU A 177 16.55 9.39 -10.52
N PRO A 178 17.24 8.81 -11.56
CA PRO A 178 16.98 9.10 -12.95
C PRO A 178 15.69 8.40 -13.45
N LEU A 179 14.54 8.77 -12.87
CA LEU A 179 13.28 8.08 -13.08
C LEU A 179 12.78 8.15 -14.53
N GLU A 180 13.07 9.25 -15.23
CA GLU A 180 12.73 9.40 -16.65
C GLU A 180 13.58 8.48 -17.52
N GLU A 181 14.89 8.45 -17.29
CA GLU A 181 15.84 7.58 -18.00
C GLU A 181 15.53 6.10 -17.73
N MET A 182 15.24 5.74 -16.47
CA MET A 182 14.81 4.39 -16.10
C MET A 182 13.53 3.98 -16.84
N SER A 183 12.56 4.87 -16.93
CA SER A 183 11.31 4.63 -17.65
C SER A 183 11.55 4.41 -19.14
N ASN A 184 12.34 5.27 -19.76
CA ASN A 184 12.73 5.16 -21.16
C ASN A 184 13.51 3.87 -21.44
N TRP A 185 14.45 3.51 -20.57
CA TRP A 185 15.25 2.28 -20.71
C TRP A 185 14.37 1.02 -20.63
N LEU A 186 13.44 0.97 -19.66
CA LEU A 186 12.52 -0.17 -19.47
C LEU A 186 11.62 -0.41 -20.70
N ILE A 187 11.19 0.66 -21.36
CA ILE A 187 10.28 0.57 -22.50
C ILE A 187 11.03 0.30 -23.81
N ASN A 188 12.17 0.94 -24.02
CA ASN A 188 12.88 0.92 -25.31
C ASN A 188 13.89 -0.21 -25.44
N LYS A 189 14.20 -0.95 -24.38
CA LYS A 189 15.06 -2.13 -24.45
C LYS A 189 14.32 -3.25 -25.17
N ARG A 190 14.78 -3.57 -26.39
CA ARG A 190 14.38 -4.74 -27.18
C ARG A 190 15.20 -5.96 -26.79
#